data_d3568afaf10dd4cc767ac204b0fc8b8d
#
_entry.id   d3568afaf10dd4cc767ac204b0fc8b8d
#
_cell.length_a   1.000
_cell.length_b   1.000
_cell.length_c   1.000
_cell.angle_alpha   90.00
_cell.angle_beta   90.00
_cell.angle_gamma   90.00
#
_symmetry.space_group_name_H-M   'P 1'
#
loop_
_entity.id
_entity.type
_entity.pdbx_description
1 polymer ?
#
loop_
_entity_poly.entity_id
_entity_poly.type
_entity_poly.pdbx_seq_one_letter_code
_entity_poly.pdbx_strand_id
1 'polypeptide(L)'
;MDKKYLFKRHKTWWVKVAVPRTLRSNLGFDLRESLKTQDLVKAQKLKWKVVEKLKNKIKDNKKESLDNRKKINNFLTDAPMKPTDTSDPQYYHKVVDCQYACPAHTPVPEYIRQISQGNYTDAYMINWESNVFPGILGRTCDRPCEPACRRVRVEDEPVAICRLKRVAADYKGEIDDLIPKAPEQKNGKKIALLGAGPVSLAVARDLIPLGYECKIFERDPVPGGLMRTNIPSFRLPEEVLNEECDRIINMGVEVQYNKEIKSFKEFLKEDFDAVFVGTGAPKGKDLNIPGREECDKNNHIGIDFLASVAFEHVKKIGKKVIVLGGG
;
A
#
# COMPACT_ATOMS: atom_id res chain seq x y z
N MET A 1 -34.83 22.87 -17.93
CA MET A 1 -33.63 23.74 -17.83
C MET A 1 -32.42 22.88 -17.46
N ASP A 2 -31.38 22.95 -18.27
CA ASP A 2 -30.16 22.15 -18.05
C ASP A 2 -29.36 22.65 -16.83
N LYS A 3 -29.29 21.82 -15.77
CA LYS A 3 -28.56 22.11 -14.54
C LYS A 3 -27.15 21.46 -14.53
N LYS A 4 -26.67 20.91 -15.64
CA LYS A 4 -25.33 20.32 -15.73
C LYS A 4 -24.26 21.31 -15.24
N TYR A 5 -23.37 20.89 -14.39
CA TYR A 5 -22.35 21.67 -13.69
C TYR A 5 -22.85 22.63 -12.61
N LEU A 6 -24.17 22.84 -12.43
CA LEU A 6 -24.72 23.76 -11.42
C LEU A 6 -25.12 22.99 -10.14
N PHE A 7 -24.79 23.58 -9.00
CA PHE A 7 -25.32 23.14 -7.71
C PHE A 7 -25.55 24.38 -6.81
N LYS A 8 -26.45 24.25 -5.86
CA LYS A 8 -26.78 25.34 -4.92
C LYS A 8 -26.11 25.05 -3.57
N ARG A 9 -25.38 26.06 -3.05
CA ARG A 9 -24.80 26.00 -1.70
C ARG A 9 -25.32 27.23 -0.95
N HIS A 10 -26.02 26.98 0.15
CA HIS A 10 -26.86 28.00 0.81
C HIS A 10 -27.81 28.63 -0.20
N LYS A 11 -27.84 29.97 -0.33
CA LYS A 11 -28.72 30.69 -1.28
C LYS A 11 -28.06 30.96 -2.63
N THR A 12 -26.79 30.59 -2.86
CA THR A 12 -26.01 30.97 -4.04
C THR A 12 -25.79 29.80 -4.98
N TRP A 13 -25.78 30.06 -6.30
CA TRP A 13 -25.44 29.10 -7.32
C TRP A 13 -23.92 29.01 -7.55
N TRP A 14 -23.43 27.78 -7.73
CA TRP A 14 -22.03 27.44 -7.94
C TRP A 14 -21.87 26.57 -9.16
N VAL A 15 -20.70 26.66 -9.80
CA VAL A 15 -20.24 25.71 -10.82
C VAL A 15 -19.31 24.71 -10.20
N LYS A 16 -19.44 23.43 -10.59
CA LYS A 16 -18.58 22.33 -10.22
C LYS A 16 -18.11 21.59 -11.47
N VAL A 17 -16.78 21.42 -11.63
CA VAL A 17 -16.15 20.65 -12.71
C VAL A 17 -15.29 19.57 -12.09
N ALA A 18 -15.54 18.31 -12.44
CA ALA A 18 -14.75 17.18 -11.96
C ALA A 18 -13.33 17.23 -12.53
N VAL A 19 -12.34 16.91 -11.69
CA VAL A 19 -10.94 16.83 -12.08
C VAL A 19 -10.59 15.39 -12.48
N PRO A 20 -9.91 15.16 -13.63
CA PRO A 20 -9.42 13.86 -14.02
C PRO A 20 -8.56 13.20 -12.92
N ARG A 21 -8.62 11.88 -12.78
CA ARG A 21 -7.90 11.15 -11.73
C ARG A 21 -6.40 11.49 -11.68
N THR A 22 -5.77 11.64 -12.84
CA THR A 22 -4.34 11.95 -12.99
C THR A 22 -3.90 13.32 -12.49
N LEU A 23 -4.82 14.23 -12.22
CA LEU A 23 -4.53 15.59 -11.74
C LEU A 23 -5.09 15.88 -10.35
N ARG A 24 -5.67 14.89 -9.68
CA ARG A 24 -6.33 15.07 -8.38
C ARG A 24 -5.36 15.38 -7.24
N SER A 25 -4.12 14.92 -7.32
CA SER A 25 -3.07 15.26 -6.37
C SER A 25 -2.79 16.76 -6.32
N ASN A 26 -2.90 17.46 -7.47
CA ASN A 26 -2.58 18.87 -7.60
C ASN A 26 -3.81 19.78 -7.48
N LEU A 27 -4.98 19.33 -7.94
CA LEU A 27 -6.18 20.15 -8.08
C LEU A 27 -7.36 19.71 -7.21
N GLY A 28 -7.23 18.57 -6.49
CA GLY A 28 -8.34 17.96 -5.75
C GLY A 28 -9.34 17.22 -6.66
N PHE A 29 -10.44 16.72 -6.06
CA PHE A 29 -11.44 15.93 -6.78
C PHE A 29 -12.28 16.72 -7.77
N ASP A 30 -12.54 18.00 -7.45
CA ASP A 30 -13.32 18.91 -8.29
C ASP A 30 -12.91 20.37 -8.08
N LEU A 31 -13.08 21.18 -9.11
CA LEU A 31 -12.95 22.63 -9.05
C LEU A 31 -14.35 23.26 -8.93
N ARG A 32 -14.46 24.23 -8.02
CA ARG A 32 -15.72 24.93 -7.73
C ARG A 32 -15.52 26.42 -7.78
N GLU A 33 -16.49 27.15 -8.35
CA GLU A 33 -16.50 28.60 -8.35
C GLU A 33 -17.93 29.13 -8.17
N SER A 34 -18.11 30.15 -7.33
CA SER A 34 -19.40 30.79 -7.07
C SER A 34 -19.77 31.69 -8.21
N LEU A 35 -21.04 31.65 -8.62
CA LEU A 35 -21.62 32.54 -9.60
C LEU A 35 -22.12 33.84 -8.97
N LYS A 36 -22.01 34.00 -7.67
CA LYS A 36 -22.44 35.18 -6.89
C LYS A 36 -23.88 35.61 -7.17
N THR A 37 -24.76 34.68 -7.51
CA THR A 37 -26.16 34.91 -7.78
C THR A 37 -27.08 33.88 -7.16
N GLN A 38 -28.27 34.29 -6.75
CA GLN A 38 -29.35 33.43 -6.27
C GLN A 38 -30.35 33.08 -7.38
N ASP A 39 -30.32 33.81 -8.47
CA ASP A 39 -31.20 33.67 -9.61
C ASP A 39 -30.67 32.60 -10.56
N LEU A 40 -31.51 31.56 -10.83
CA LEU A 40 -31.17 30.44 -11.70
C LEU A 40 -30.95 30.87 -13.16
N VAL A 41 -31.72 31.86 -13.67
CA VAL A 41 -31.61 32.33 -15.07
C VAL A 41 -30.27 33.04 -15.27
N LYS A 42 -29.90 33.92 -14.34
CA LYS A 42 -28.57 34.56 -14.32
C LYS A 42 -27.45 33.52 -14.17
N ALA A 43 -27.63 32.54 -13.29
CA ALA A 43 -26.65 31.45 -13.10
C ALA A 43 -26.44 30.66 -14.40
N GLN A 44 -27.49 30.37 -15.15
CA GLN A 44 -27.39 29.68 -16.44
C GLN A 44 -26.65 30.47 -17.52
N LYS A 45 -26.83 31.80 -17.54
CA LYS A 45 -26.07 32.67 -18.47
C LYS A 45 -24.58 32.72 -18.13
N LEU A 46 -24.24 32.73 -16.87
CA LEU A 46 -22.85 32.83 -16.37
C LEU A 46 -22.10 31.50 -16.36
N LYS A 47 -22.80 30.36 -16.26
CA LYS A 47 -22.20 29.06 -16.02
C LYS A 47 -21.11 28.67 -17.03
N TRP A 48 -21.36 28.89 -18.32
CA TRP A 48 -20.45 28.45 -19.37
C TRP A 48 -19.11 29.16 -19.34
N LYS A 49 -19.11 30.46 -19.06
CA LYS A 49 -17.88 31.25 -18.89
C LYS A 49 -17.04 30.72 -17.74
N VAL A 50 -17.66 30.32 -16.62
CA VAL A 50 -16.98 29.76 -15.46
C VAL A 50 -16.56 28.31 -15.71
N VAL A 51 -17.39 27.50 -16.37
CA VAL A 51 -17.02 26.13 -16.79
C VAL A 51 -15.78 26.13 -17.68
N GLU A 52 -15.73 27.03 -18.65
CA GLU A 52 -14.59 27.19 -19.56
C GLU A 52 -13.33 27.57 -18.80
N LYS A 53 -13.42 28.59 -17.93
CA LYS A 53 -12.31 28.98 -17.04
C LYS A 53 -11.75 27.81 -16.21
N LEU A 54 -12.65 27.05 -15.58
CA LEU A 54 -12.24 25.89 -14.76
C LEU A 54 -11.66 24.75 -15.61
N LYS A 55 -12.20 24.51 -16.80
CA LYS A 55 -11.64 23.52 -17.74
C LYS A 55 -10.27 23.95 -18.29
N ASN A 56 -10.06 25.23 -18.55
CA ASN A 56 -8.76 25.75 -18.97
C ASN A 56 -7.73 25.57 -17.87
N LYS A 57 -8.07 25.86 -16.61
CA LYS A 57 -7.19 25.56 -15.46
C LYS A 57 -6.78 24.09 -15.39
N ILE A 58 -7.68 23.15 -15.71
CA ILE A 58 -7.37 21.73 -15.80
C ILE A 58 -6.42 21.42 -16.98
N LYS A 59 -6.65 22.05 -18.14
CA LYS A 59 -5.79 21.89 -19.33
C LYS A 59 -4.38 22.40 -19.10
N ASP A 60 -4.25 23.58 -18.47
CA ASP A 60 -2.96 24.19 -18.18
C ASP A 60 -2.14 23.32 -17.20
N ASN A 61 -2.77 22.81 -16.14
CA ASN A 61 -2.12 21.86 -15.24
C ASN A 61 -1.75 20.53 -15.92
N LYS A 62 -2.56 20.07 -16.88
CA LYS A 62 -2.23 18.89 -17.68
C LYS A 62 -1.01 19.14 -18.57
N LYS A 63 -0.93 20.32 -19.18
CA LYS A 63 0.21 20.74 -20.02
C LYS A 63 1.48 20.86 -19.18
N GLU A 64 1.41 21.54 -18.03
CA GLU A 64 2.51 21.69 -17.09
C GLU A 64 3.02 20.31 -16.57
N SER A 65 2.09 19.40 -16.24
CA SER A 65 2.43 18.02 -15.86
C SER A 65 3.10 17.24 -17.00
N LEU A 66 2.68 17.45 -18.25
CA LEU A 66 3.30 16.85 -19.43
C LEU A 66 4.69 17.47 -19.73
N ASP A 67 4.83 18.78 -19.59
CA ASP A 67 6.11 19.47 -19.79
C ASP A 67 7.11 19.11 -18.70
N ASN A 68 6.66 18.95 -17.45
CA ASN A 68 7.50 18.42 -16.37
C ASN A 68 7.92 16.96 -16.62
N ARG A 69 7.02 16.12 -17.13
CA ARG A 69 7.40 14.75 -17.56
C ARG A 69 8.39 14.75 -18.71
N LYS A 70 8.23 15.65 -19.69
CA LYS A 70 9.21 15.81 -20.78
C LYS A 70 10.55 16.28 -20.26
N LYS A 71 10.59 17.24 -19.34
CA LYS A 71 11.83 17.70 -18.69
C LYS A 71 12.52 16.57 -17.91
N ILE A 72 11.76 15.76 -17.17
CA ILE A 72 12.29 14.59 -16.46
C ILE A 72 12.81 13.55 -17.48
N ASN A 73 12.05 13.28 -18.54
CA ASN A 73 12.52 12.37 -19.60
C ASN A 73 13.76 12.89 -20.32
N ASN A 74 13.83 14.19 -20.61
CA ASN A 74 15.01 14.78 -21.21
C ASN A 74 16.22 14.74 -20.26
N PHE A 75 16.00 14.96 -18.96
CA PHE A 75 17.06 14.82 -17.95
C PHE A 75 17.58 13.36 -17.86
N LEU A 76 16.68 12.37 -18.06
CA LEU A 76 17.05 10.94 -18.10
C LEU A 76 17.69 10.53 -19.43
N THR A 77 17.40 11.26 -20.55
CA THR A 77 17.98 10.99 -21.87
C THR A 77 19.30 11.70 -22.11
N ASP A 78 19.55 12.82 -21.42
CA ASP A 78 20.79 13.61 -21.58
C ASP A 78 21.96 13.13 -20.70
N ALA A 79 21.69 12.24 -19.73
CA ALA A 79 22.76 11.53 -19.03
C ALA A 79 23.37 10.49 -19.99
N PRO A 80 24.67 10.53 -20.32
CA PRO A 80 25.28 9.53 -21.17
C PRO A 80 25.08 8.16 -20.54
N MET A 81 24.24 7.32 -21.17
CA MET A 81 24.02 5.96 -20.72
C MET A 81 25.33 5.21 -20.84
N LYS A 82 25.89 4.80 -19.71
CA LYS A 82 27.03 3.89 -19.71
C LYS A 82 26.61 2.57 -20.36
N PRO A 83 27.49 1.91 -21.11
CA PRO A 83 27.23 0.57 -21.61
C PRO A 83 26.79 -0.35 -20.48
N THR A 84 25.88 -1.27 -20.77
CA THR A 84 25.41 -2.27 -19.78
C THR A 84 26.61 -3.07 -19.29
N ASP A 85 26.91 -2.97 -18.00
CA ASP A 85 27.94 -3.76 -17.34
C ASP A 85 27.27 -4.95 -16.66
N THR A 86 27.38 -6.12 -17.26
CA THR A 86 26.80 -7.37 -16.75
C THR A 86 27.58 -7.92 -15.54
N SER A 87 28.76 -7.37 -15.25
CA SER A 87 29.55 -7.72 -14.06
C SER A 87 29.12 -6.96 -12.81
N ASP A 88 28.38 -5.84 -12.98
CA ASP A 88 27.80 -5.07 -11.88
C ASP A 88 26.30 -5.39 -11.75
N PRO A 89 25.88 -6.25 -10.80
CA PRO A 89 24.47 -6.56 -10.59
C PRO A 89 23.62 -5.32 -10.32
N GLN A 90 24.20 -4.27 -9.77
CA GLN A 90 23.49 -3.02 -9.45
C GLN A 90 23.25 -2.13 -10.67
N TYR A 91 23.95 -2.35 -11.77
CA TYR A 91 23.75 -1.57 -13.01
C TYR A 91 22.31 -1.69 -13.52
N TYR A 92 21.75 -2.90 -13.49
CA TYR A 92 20.36 -3.16 -13.93
C TYR A 92 19.32 -2.43 -13.08
N HIS A 93 19.60 -2.24 -11.81
CA HIS A 93 18.69 -1.58 -10.86
C HIS A 93 18.46 -0.10 -11.17
N LYS A 94 19.36 0.55 -11.89
CA LYS A 94 19.30 1.99 -12.20
C LYS A 94 18.52 2.32 -13.47
N VAL A 95 18.26 1.34 -14.35
CA VAL A 95 17.69 1.55 -15.69
C VAL A 95 16.48 0.69 -15.99
N VAL A 96 15.93 -0.03 -15.00
CA VAL A 96 14.83 -0.99 -15.19
C VAL A 96 13.53 -0.39 -14.70
N ASP A 97 12.61 -0.09 -15.64
CA ASP A 97 11.34 0.59 -15.33
C ASP A 97 10.50 -0.14 -14.28
N CYS A 98 10.45 -1.47 -14.32
CA CYS A 98 9.70 -2.27 -13.36
C CYS A 98 10.25 -2.17 -11.93
N GLN A 99 11.56 -2.04 -11.76
CA GLN A 99 12.17 -1.82 -10.46
C GLN A 99 11.86 -0.41 -9.92
N TYR A 100 11.96 0.62 -10.76
CA TYR A 100 11.62 1.98 -10.36
C TYR A 100 10.13 2.18 -10.07
N ALA A 101 9.26 1.44 -10.73
CA ALA A 101 7.82 1.45 -10.46
C ALA A 101 7.45 0.73 -9.16
N CYS A 102 8.30 -0.15 -8.66
CA CYS A 102 8.12 -0.84 -7.39
C CYS A 102 8.46 0.10 -6.23
N PRO A 103 7.55 0.35 -5.26
CA PRO A 103 7.86 1.18 -4.09
C PRO A 103 9.05 0.66 -3.25
N ALA A 104 9.27 -0.65 -3.25
CA ALA A 104 10.39 -1.30 -2.56
C ALA A 104 11.63 -1.46 -3.45
N HIS A 105 11.62 -0.94 -4.68
CA HIS A 105 12.70 -1.06 -5.65
C HIS A 105 13.26 -2.48 -5.82
N THR A 106 12.37 -3.49 -5.76
CA THR A 106 12.76 -4.90 -5.85
C THR A 106 13.51 -5.19 -7.15
N PRO A 107 14.67 -5.87 -7.10
CA PRO A 107 15.50 -6.15 -8.27
C PRO A 107 14.89 -7.25 -9.14
N VAL A 108 13.86 -6.88 -9.90
CA VAL A 108 13.01 -7.79 -10.70
C VAL A 108 13.82 -8.66 -11.68
N PRO A 109 14.76 -8.13 -12.49
CA PRO A 109 15.50 -8.97 -13.43
C PRO A 109 16.34 -10.05 -12.75
N GLU A 110 16.91 -9.75 -11.58
CA GLU A 110 17.80 -10.67 -10.86
C GLU A 110 17.04 -11.88 -10.36
N TYR A 111 15.94 -11.68 -9.65
CA TYR A 111 15.20 -12.84 -9.13
C TYR A 111 14.53 -13.65 -10.25
N ILE A 112 14.12 -13.01 -11.36
CA ILE A 112 13.58 -13.74 -12.52
C ILE A 112 14.68 -14.59 -13.19
N ARG A 113 15.92 -14.09 -13.25
CA ARG A 113 17.06 -14.84 -13.76
C ARG A 113 17.34 -16.07 -12.89
N GLN A 114 17.30 -15.92 -11.57
CA GLN A 114 17.45 -17.06 -10.66
C GLN A 114 16.33 -18.09 -10.85
N ILE A 115 15.08 -17.66 -11.03
CA ILE A 115 13.97 -18.57 -11.35
C ILE A 115 14.24 -19.33 -12.64
N SER A 116 14.74 -18.66 -13.70
CA SER A 116 15.03 -19.30 -15.00
C SER A 116 16.12 -20.36 -14.93
N GLN A 117 16.97 -20.29 -13.91
CA GLN A 117 18.05 -21.26 -13.60
C GLN A 117 17.61 -22.35 -12.62
N GLY A 118 16.38 -22.29 -12.09
CA GLY A 118 15.88 -23.20 -11.06
C GLY A 118 16.29 -22.84 -9.63
N ASN A 119 16.95 -21.70 -9.42
CA ASN A 119 17.44 -21.24 -8.12
C ASN A 119 16.35 -20.45 -7.37
N TYR A 120 15.28 -21.12 -6.96
CA TYR A 120 14.12 -20.47 -6.32
C TYR A 120 14.45 -19.86 -4.97
N THR A 121 15.36 -20.48 -4.21
CA THR A 121 15.82 -19.98 -2.91
C THR A 121 16.52 -18.63 -3.06
N ASP A 122 17.47 -18.51 -4.00
CA ASP A 122 18.17 -17.26 -4.26
C ASP A 122 17.20 -16.19 -4.78
N ALA A 123 16.26 -16.58 -5.65
CA ALA A 123 15.22 -15.69 -6.13
C ALA A 123 14.34 -15.17 -4.98
N TYR A 124 14.02 -16.00 -3.99
CA TYR A 124 13.31 -15.59 -2.79
C TYR A 124 14.13 -14.61 -1.95
N MET A 125 15.40 -14.91 -1.68
CA MET A 125 16.27 -14.06 -0.87
C MET A 125 16.49 -12.68 -1.52
N ILE A 126 16.67 -12.60 -2.83
CA ILE A 126 16.73 -11.34 -3.56
C ILE A 126 15.45 -10.51 -3.37
N ASN A 127 14.29 -11.15 -3.38
CA ASN A 127 13.04 -10.46 -3.06
C ASN A 127 12.99 -10.02 -1.61
N TRP A 128 13.40 -10.90 -0.68
CA TRP A 128 13.32 -10.67 0.77
C TRP A 128 14.16 -9.47 1.23
N GLU A 129 15.29 -9.21 0.59
CA GLU A 129 16.12 -8.03 0.88
C GLU A 129 15.34 -6.71 0.74
N SER A 130 14.52 -6.59 -0.30
CA SER A 130 13.82 -5.33 -0.61
C SER A 130 12.39 -5.28 -0.12
N ASN A 131 11.64 -6.38 -0.15
CA ASN A 131 10.19 -6.33 0.08
C ASN A 131 9.69 -7.17 1.27
N VAL A 132 10.56 -7.68 2.13
CA VAL A 132 10.30 -8.32 3.42
C VAL A 132 9.38 -9.55 3.37
N PHE A 133 8.28 -9.52 2.62
CA PHE A 133 7.22 -10.54 2.57
C PHE A 133 6.99 -11.05 1.15
N PRO A 134 7.94 -11.78 0.52
CA PRO A 134 7.82 -12.20 -0.88
C PRO A 134 6.61 -13.09 -1.15
N GLY A 135 6.28 -14.01 -0.26
CA GLY A 135 5.15 -14.92 -0.40
C GLY A 135 3.79 -14.23 -0.27
N ILE A 136 3.66 -13.31 0.69
CA ILE A 136 2.48 -12.47 0.87
C ILE A 136 2.33 -11.53 -0.32
N LEU A 137 3.37 -10.79 -0.68
CA LEU A 137 3.33 -9.82 -1.79
C LEU A 137 3.18 -10.51 -3.15
N GLY A 138 3.67 -11.73 -3.33
CA GLY A 138 3.42 -12.54 -4.52
C GLY A 138 1.92 -12.84 -4.77
N ARG A 139 1.09 -12.71 -3.72
CA ARG A 139 -0.36 -12.95 -3.74
C ARG A 139 -1.21 -11.68 -3.69
N THR A 140 -0.69 -10.62 -3.07
CA THR A 140 -1.51 -9.47 -2.68
C THR A 140 -1.06 -8.13 -3.26
N CYS A 141 0.13 -8.09 -3.90
CA CYS A 141 0.69 -6.86 -4.46
C CYS A 141 -0.19 -6.26 -5.55
N ASP A 142 -0.25 -4.93 -5.60
CA ASP A 142 -0.97 -4.13 -6.61
C ASP A 142 -0.27 -4.12 -7.98
N ARG A 143 0.93 -4.67 -8.08
CA ARG A 143 1.73 -4.89 -9.30
C ARG A 143 2.06 -3.64 -10.11
N PRO A 144 2.49 -2.52 -9.50
CA PRO A 144 2.81 -1.30 -10.27
C PRO A 144 3.96 -1.52 -11.26
N CYS A 145 4.77 -2.54 -11.08
CA CYS A 145 5.85 -2.94 -11.97
C CYS A 145 5.36 -3.55 -13.31
N GLU A 146 4.21 -4.21 -13.33
CA GLU A 146 3.69 -4.86 -14.54
C GLU A 146 3.26 -3.83 -15.60
N PRO A 147 2.46 -2.79 -15.32
CA PRO A 147 2.17 -1.73 -16.27
C PRO A 147 3.39 -0.93 -16.75
N ALA A 148 4.46 -0.89 -15.93
CA ALA A 148 5.71 -0.22 -16.29
C ALA A 148 6.68 -1.12 -17.09
N CYS A 149 6.35 -2.39 -17.27
CA CYS A 149 7.21 -3.34 -17.97
C CYS A 149 7.43 -2.94 -19.44
N ARG A 150 8.69 -2.90 -19.87
CA ARG A 150 9.03 -2.56 -21.27
C ARG A 150 8.51 -3.56 -22.29
N ARG A 151 8.22 -4.79 -21.86
CA ARG A 151 7.66 -5.81 -22.73
C ARG A 151 6.35 -5.38 -23.39
N VAL A 152 5.49 -4.62 -22.67
CA VAL A 152 4.23 -4.08 -23.22
C VAL A 152 4.43 -3.11 -24.40
N ARG A 153 5.66 -2.69 -24.71
CA ARG A 153 5.98 -1.88 -25.89
C ARG A 153 6.16 -2.71 -27.15
N VAL A 154 6.34 -4.03 -27.01
CA VAL A 154 6.62 -4.99 -28.09
C VAL A 154 5.56 -6.08 -28.14
N GLU A 155 5.03 -6.48 -27.00
CA GLU A 155 4.02 -7.51 -26.82
C GLU A 155 2.82 -6.93 -26.04
N ASP A 156 1.65 -7.54 -26.18
CA ASP A 156 0.40 -7.04 -25.57
C ASP A 156 0.39 -7.17 -24.04
N GLU A 157 1.18 -8.10 -23.46
CA GLU A 157 1.19 -8.37 -22.03
C GLU A 157 2.58 -8.15 -21.39
N PRO A 158 2.60 -7.67 -20.13
CA PRO A 158 3.84 -7.57 -19.37
C PRO A 158 4.38 -8.94 -18.98
N VAL A 159 5.61 -8.97 -18.47
CA VAL A 159 6.09 -10.11 -17.69
C VAL A 159 5.21 -10.26 -16.44
N ALA A 160 4.79 -11.48 -16.12
CA ALA A 160 3.96 -11.78 -14.94
C ALA A 160 4.79 -11.72 -13.64
N ILE A 161 5.31 -10.53 -13.34
CA ILE A 161 6.32 -10.26 -12.31
C ILE A 161 5.86 -10.71 -10.92
N CYS A 162 4.62 -10.38 -10.56
CA CYS A 162 4.07 -10.74 -9.26
C CYS A 162 3.86 -12.27 -9.13
N ARG A 163 3.46 -12.93 -10.22
CA ARG A 163 3.33 -14.41 -10.24
C ARG A 163 4.68 -15.09 -10.10
N LEU A 164 5.72 -14.56 -10.74
CA LEU A 164 7.08 -15.08 -10.61
C LEU A 164 7.63 -14.89 -9.20
N LYS A 165 7.33 -13.77 -8.53
CA LYS A 165 7.62 -13.59 -7.11
C LYS A 165 6.97 -14.68 -6.26
N ARG A 166 5.70 -15.00 -6.52
CA ARG A 166 5.00 -16.09 -5.86
C ARG A 166 5.69 -17.44 -6.12
N VAL A 167 6.10 -17.72 -7.36
CA VAL A 167 6.82 -18.95 -7.71
C VAL A 167 8.11 -19.07 -6.88
N ALA A 168 8.90 -18.00 -6.78
CA ALA A 168 10.10 -18.00 -5.94
C ALA A 168 9.77 -18.37 -4.48
N ALA A 169 8.68 -17.79 -3.93
CA ALA A 169 8.28 -18.07 -2.55
C ALA A 169 7.72 -19.48 -2.34
N ASP A 170 6.95 -20.01 -3.30
CA ASP A 170 6.31 -21.32 -3.16
C ASP A 170 7.28 -22.47 -3.40
N TYR A 171 8.39 -22.28 -4.14
CA TYR A 171 9.36 -23.31 -4.51
C TYR A 171 10.74 -23.12 -3.85
N LYS A 172 10.90 -22.14 -2.94
CA LYS A 172 12.13 -22.01 -2.16
C LYS A 172 12.39 -23.27 -1.29
N GLY A 173 13.64 -23.56 -1.07
CA GLY A 173 14.05 -24.54 -0.06
C GLY A 173 14.11 -23.93 1.34
N GLU A 174 14.84 -24.59 2.24
CA GLU A 174 15.13 -24.10 3.58
C GLU A 174 15.99 -22.82 3.50
N ILE A 175 15.62 -21.79 4.29
CA ILE A 175 16.30 -20.49 4.28
C ILE A 175 16.71 -19.98 5.66
N ASP A 176 16.49 -20.75 6.73
CA ASP A 176 16.74 -20.30 8.11
C ASP A 176 18.20 -19.92 8.36
N ASP A 177 19.13 -20.58 7.66
CA ASP A 177 20.57 -20.25 7.72
C ASP A 177 20.95 -19.03 6.88
N LEU A 178 20.09 -18.61 5.95
CA LEU A 178 20.28 -17.45 5.10
C LEU A 178 19.70 -16.17 5.72
N ILE A 179 18.82 -16.31 6.70
CA ILE A 179 18.22 -15.17 7.41
C ILE A 179 19.24 -14.52 8.33
N PRO A 180 19.46 -13.21 8.27
CA PRO A 180 20.34 -12.51 9.19
C PRO A 180 19.91 -12.72 10.64
N LYS A 181 20.85 -13.09 11.50
CA LYS A 181 20.60 -13.32 12.94
C LYS A 181 21.03 -12.11 13.75
N ALA A 182 20.48 -11.98 14.95
CA ALA A 182 20.96 -10.99 15.91
C ALA A 182 22.45 -11.25 16.21
N PRO A 183 23.30 -10.20 16.28
CA PRO A 183 24.69 -10.36 16.66
C PRO A 183 24.80 -10.81 18.13
N GLU A 184 25.87 -11.54 18.46
CA GLU A 184 26.12 -11.94 19.84
C GLU A 184 26.23 -10.75 20.80
N GLN A 185 26.90 -9.68 20.35
CA GLN A 185 26.99 -8.43 21.09
C GLN A 185 25.93 -7.46 20.61
N LYS A 186 24.88 -7.27 21.40
CA LYS A 186 23.85 -6.26 21.13
C LYS A 186 24.36 -4.84 21.39
N ASN A 187 23.71 -3.85 20.78
CA ASN A 187 24.09 -2.44 20.94
C ASN A 187 23.51 -1.79 22.21
N GLY A 188 22.76 -2.53 23.04
CA GLY A 188 22.16 -2.06 24.29
C GLY A 188 20.96 -1.14 24.14
N LYS A 189 20.41 -0.98 22.91
CA LYS A 189 19.25 -0.14 22.64
C LYS A 189 17.99 -0.95 22.50
N LYS A 190 16.92 -0.51 23.16
CA LYS A 190 15.60 -1.15 23.21
C LYS A 190 14.57 -0.37 22.40
N ILE A 191 13.93 -1.04 21.46
CA ILE A 191 12.92 -0.43 20.60
C ILE A 191 11.57 -1.09 20.85
N ALA A 192 10.59 -0.29 21.25
CA ALA A 192 9.21 -0.75 21.33
C ALA A 192 8.51 -0.57 19.99
N LEU A 193 7.78 -1.59 19.55
CA LEU A 193 7.00 -1.61 18.31
C LEU A 193 5.52 -1.80 18.68
N LEU A 194 4.67 -0.82 18.40
CA LEU A 194 3.25 -0.90 18.71
C LEU A 194 2.47 -1.46 17.52
N GLY A 195 1.93 -2.66 17.70
CA GLY A 195 1.27 -3.47 16.68
C GLY A 195 2.23 -4.45 16.01
N ALA A 196 1.75 -5.68 15.71
CA ALA A 196 2.48 -6.74 14.98
C ALA A 196 2.07 -6.80 13.50
N GLY A 197 1.73 -5.67 12.90
CA GLY A 197 1.43 -5.55 11.49
C GLY A 197 2.69 -5.52 10.61
N PRO A 198 2.53 -5.47 9.26
CA PRO A 198 3.65 -5.57 8.33
C PRO A 198 4.73 -4.52 8.54
N VAL A 199 4.36 -3.32 8.98
CA VAL A 199 5.30 -2.21 9.14
C VAL A 199 6.23 -2.45 10.33
N SER A 200 5.68 -2.85 11.48
CA SER A 200 6.48 -3.17 12.68
C SER A 200 7.36 -4.39 12.46
N LEU A 201 6.86 -5.42 11.78
CA LEU A 201 7.65 -6.59 11.41
C LEU A 201 8.81 -6.22 10.47
N ALA A 202 8.58 -5.33 9.51
CA ALA A 202 9.64 -4.84 8.62
C ALA A 202 10.72 -4.06 9.40
N VAL A 203 10.33 -3.21 10.34
CA VAL A 203 11.26 -2.48 11.22
C VAL A 203 12.06 -3.47 12.09
N ALA A 204 11.40 -4.47 12.67
CA ALA A 204 12.09 -5.50 13.46
C ALA A 204 13.13 -6.26 12.63
N ARG A 205 12.74 -6.70 11.40
CA ARG A 205 13.62 -7.37 10.45
C ARG A 205 14.92 -6.60 10.20
N ASP A 206 14.82 -5.28 10.06
CA ASP A 206 15.97 -4.43 9.74
C ASP A 206 16.82 -4.08 10.98
N LEU A 207 16.20 -3.97 12.15
CA LEU A 207 16.89 -3.55 13.37
C LEU A 207 17.58 -4.69 14.12
N ILE A 208 17.02 -5.89 14.12
CA ILE A 208 17.58 -7.06 14.83
C ILE A 208 19.03 -7.36 14.39
N PRO A 209 19.37 -7.44 13.09
CA PRO A 209 20.76 -7.70 12.67
C PRO A 209 21.73 -6.59 13.05
N LEU A 210 21.23 -5.38 13.35
CA LEU A 210 22.03 -4.25 13.84
C LEU A 210 22.23 -4.27 15.36
N GLY A 211 21.73 -5.29 16.05
CA GLY A 211 21.91 -5.49 17.48
C GLY A 211 20.88 -4.78 18.37
N TYR A 212 19.83 -4.20 17.81
CA TYR A 212 18.74 -3.63 18.60
C TYR A 212 17.88 -4.73 19.24
N GLU A 213 17.40 -4.47 20.44
CA GLU A 213 16.41 -5.30 21.12
C GLU A 213 15.00 -4.79 20.74
N CYS A 214 14.28 -5.57 19.94
CA CYS A 214 12.94 -5.20 19.49
C CYS A 214 11.89 -5.95 20.30
N LYS A 215 10.91 -5.17 20.85
CA LYS A 215 9.75 -5.70 21.57
C LYS A 215 8.46 -5.20 20.94
N ILE A 216 7.63 -6.14 20.49
CA ILE A 216 6.32 -5.86 19.90
C ILE A 216 5.23 -5.95 20.97
N PHE A 217 4.33 -4.99 20.98
CA PHE A 217 3.09 -5.00 21.76
C PHE A 217 1.90 -5.10 20.81
N GLU A 218 1.21 -6.24 20.83
CA GLU A 218 0.10 -6.51 19.93
C GLU A 218 -1.20 -6.77 20.74
N ARG A 219 -2.27 -6.09 20.35
CA ARG A 219 -3.59 -6.26 20.98
C ARG A 219 -4.26 -7.58 20.63
N ASP A 220 -3.97 -8.10 19.43
CA ASP A 220 -4.55 -9.34 18.92
C ASP A 220 -3.74 -10.56 19.41
N PRO A 221 -4.30 -11.78 19.39
CA PRO A 221 -3.62 -12.97 19.88
C PRO A 221 -2.52 -13.48 18.94
N VAL A 222 -2.44 -12.97 17.71
CA VAL A 222 -1.51 -13.43 16.67
C VAL A 222 -0.99 -12.25 15.83
N PRO A 223 0.19 -12.38 15.20
CA PRO A 223 0.76 -11.32 14.36
C PRO A 223 0.09 -11.26 12.98
N GLY A 224 0.40 -10.20 12.23
CA GLY A 224 0.00 -10.01 10.84
C GLY A 224 -0.89 -8.79 10.61
N GLY A 225 -1.56 -8.26 11.63
CA GLY A 225 -2.41 -7.08 11.52
C GLY A 225 -3.44 -7.21 10.38
N LEU A 226 -3.59 -6.18 9.54
CA LEU A 226 -4.57 -6.20 8.44
C LEU A 226 -4.28 -7.26 7.36
N MET A 227 -3.08 -7.80 7.26
CA MET A 227 -2.81 -8.95 6.39
C MET A 227 -3.60 -10.18 6.84
N ARG A 228 -3.74 -10.38 8.14
CA ARG A 228 -4.51 -11.47 8.74
C ARG A 228 -6.01 -11.19 8.75
N THR A 229 -6.39 -10.00 9.21
CA THR A 229 -7.80 -9.72 9.48
C THR A 229 -8.60 -9.28 8.26
N ASN A 230 -7.95 -8.75 7.21
CA ASN A 230 -8.65 -8.13 6.09
C ASN A 230 -8.34 -8.74 4.71
N ILE A 231 -7.37 -9.63 4.61
CA ILE A 231 -7.13 -10.40 3.38
C ILE A 231 -7.73 -11.80 3.56
N PRO A 232 -8.75 -12.18 2.77
CA PRO A 232 -9.37 -13.48 2.90
C PRO A 232 -8.38 -14.64 2.69
N SER A 233 -8.53 -15.73 3.45
CA SER A 233 -7.62 -16.88 3.43
C SER A 233 -7.51 -17.57 2.06
N PHE A 234 -8.54 -17.53 1.23
CA PHE A 234 -8.46 -18.03 -0.14
C PHE A 234 -7.49 -17.23 -1.04
N ARG A 235 -7.18 -15.97 -0.68
CA ARG A 235 -6.21 -15.12 -1.38
C ARG A 235 -4.83 -15.16 -0.71
N LEU A 236 -4.79 -15.11 0.60
CA LEU A 236 -3.58 -15.23 1.40
C LEU A 236 -3.75 -16.37 2.40
N PRO A 237 -3.29 -17.59 2.08
CA PRO A 237 -3.35 -18.73 2.98
C PRO A 237 -2.66 -18.43 4.31
N GLU A 238 -3.23 -18.96 5.38
CA GLU A 238 -2.76 -18.66 6.74
C GLU A 238 -1.35 -19.19 6.98
N GLU A 239 -1.03 -20.35 6.41
CA GLU A 239 0.30 -20.96 6.50
C GLU A 239 1.39 -20.05 5.90
N VAL A 240 1.12 -19.38 4.77
CA VAL A 240 2.06 -18.43 4.15
C VAL A 240 2.24 -17.19 5.01
N LEU A 241 1.14 -16.69 5.59
CA LEU A 241 1.17 -15.54 6.49
C LEU A 241 1.96 -15.85 7.75
N ASN A 242 1.69 -17.01 8.38
CA ASN A 242 2.38 -17.46 9.59
C ASN A 242 3.86 -17.65 9.31
N GLU A 243 4.22 -18.37 8.26
CA GLU A 243 5.62 -18.61 7.89
C GLU A 243 6.43 -17.31 7.79
N GLU A 244 5.90 -16.30 7.09
CA GLU A 244 6.64 -15.04 6.88
C GLU A 244 6.65 -14.13 8.11
N CYS A 245 5.59 -14.13 8.93
CA CYS A 245 5.57 -13.42 10.22
C CYS A 245 6.51 -14.07 11.23
N ASP A 246 6.41 -15.39 11.41
CA ASP A 246 7.17 -16.16 12.39
C ASP A 246 8.67 -16.12 12.08
N ARG A 247 9.05 -16.11 10.81
CA ARG A 247 10.44 -15.95 10.38
C ARG A 247 11.07 -14.67 10.94
N ILE A 248 10.35 -13.56 10.91
CA ILE A 248 10.86 -12.30 11.46
C ILE A 248 10.88 -12.35 12.99
N ILE A 249 9.82 -12.89 13.61
CA ILE A 249 9.75 -13.02 15.07
C ILE A 249 10.88 -13.88 15.57
N ASN A 250 11.17 -14.99 14.89
CA ASN A 250 12.25 -15.94 15.23
C ASN A 250 13.67 -15.37 15.04
N MET A 251 13.83 -14.20 14.41
CA MET A 251 15.10 -13.47 14.41
C MET A 251 15.50 -12.96 15.79
N GLY A 252 14.61 -13.02 16.80
CA GLY A 252 14.86 -12.62 18.17
C GLY A 252 13.97 -11.47 18.64
N VAL A 253 12.79 -11.32 18.06
CA VAL A 253 11.79 -10.33 18.49
C VAL A 253 11.02 -10.85 19.69
N GLU A 254 10.97 -10.06 20.78
CA GLU A 254 10.05 -10.33 21.88
C GLU A 254 8.65 -9.83 21.53
N VAL A 255 7.61 -10.67 21.67
CA VAL A 255 6.23 -10.28 21.37
C VAL A 255 5.34 -10.45 22.60
N GLN A 256 4.60 -9.38 22.94
CA GLN A 256 3.51 -9.44 23.92
C GLN A 256 2.17 -9.36 23.20
N TYR A 257 1.53 -10.50 23.04
CA TYR A 257 0.16 -10.59 22.50
C TYR A 257 -0.89 -10.23 23.55
N ASN A 258 -2.12 -9.94 23.09
CA ASN A 258 -3.26 -9.51 23.92
C ASN A 258 -2.94 -8.28 24.79
N LYS A 259 -2.04 -7.42 24.30
CA LYS A 259 -1.56 -6.22 25.00
C LYS A 259 -1.91 -4.96 24.23
N GLU A 260 -3.07 -4.39 24.55
CA GLU A 260 -3.47 -3.09 24.01
C GLU A 260 -2.80 -1.94 24.78
N ILE A 261 -2.17 -1.01 24.07
CA ILE A 261 -1.62 0.22 24.64
C ILE A 261 -2.69 1.32 24.58
N LYS A 262 -3.35 1.56 25.70
CA LYS A 262 -4.47 2.53 25.79
C LYS A 262 -4.02 3.98 25.84
N SER A 263 -2.83 4.26 26.38
CA SER A 263 -2.29 5.60 26.51
C SER A 263 -0.86 5.65 26.02
N PHE A 264 -0.64 6.27 24.86
CA PHE A 264 0.70 6.49 24.33
C PHE A 264 1.55 7.38 25.25
N LYS A 265 0.93 8.38 25.88
CA LYS A 265 1.61 9.27 26.83
C LYS A 265 2.17 8.52 28.05
N GLU A 266 1.42 7.56 28.58
CA GLU A 266 1.90 6.73 29.69
C GLU A 266 2.96 5.74 29.22
N PHE A 267 2.77 5.15 28.04
CA PHE A 267 3.71 4.21 27.46
C PHE A 267 5.09 4.83 27.18
N LEU A 268 5.16 6.11 26.82
CA LEU A 268 6.42 6.84 26.61
C LEU A 268 7.26 7.03 27.88
N LYS A 269 6.73 6.68 29.05
CA LYS A 269 7.50 6.68 30.32
C LYS A 269 8.19 5.36 30.59
N GLU A 270 7.92 4.33 29.81
CA GLU A 270 8.60 3.03 29.91
C GLU A 270 10.05 3.13 29.39
N ASP A 271 10.89 2.21 29.82
CA ASP A 271 12.34 2.17 29.54
C ASP A 271 12.63 1.64 28.12
N PHE A 272 12.32 2.47 27.09
CA PHE A 272 12.67 2.24 25.71
C PHE A 272 13.43 3.44 25.14
N ASP A 273 14.45 3.17 24.32
CA ASP A 273 15.21 4.22 23.63
C ASP A 273 14.39 4.88 22.50
N ALA A 274 13.52 4.10 21.86
CA ALA A 274 12.58 4.61 20.86
C ALA A 274 11.29 3.79 20.82
N VAL A 275 10.21 4.43 20.35
CA VAL A 275 8.91 3.79 20.14
C VAL A 275 8.48 4.00 18.70
N PHE A 276 8.25 2.90 18.00
CA PHE A 276 7.68 2.90 16.65
C PHE A 276 6.17 2.64 16.72
N VAL A 277 5.38 3.51 16.12
CA VAL A 277 3.91 3.42 16.11
C VAL A 277 3.44 2.78 14.81
N GLY A 278 3.27 1.46 14.84
CA GLY A 278 2.82 0.63 13.71
C GLY A 278 1.40 0.09 13.86
N THR A 279 0.52 0.83 14.52
CA THR A 279 -0.85 0.40 14.85
C THR A 279 -1.79 0.29 13.64
N GLY A 280 -1.36 0.77 12.48
CA GLY A 280 -2.16 0.75 11.26
C GLY A 280 -3.41 1.63 11.33
N ALA A 281 -4.40 1.33 10.49
CA ALA A 281 -5.68 2.04 10.42
C ALA A 281 -6.86 1.06 10.51
N PRO A 282 -7.04 0.35 11.63
CA PRO A 282 -8.04 -0.70 11.76
C PRO A 282 -9.48 -0.16 11.92
N LYS A 283 -9.66 1.14 12.14
CA LYS A 283 -10.99 1.73 12.34
C LYS A 283 -11.63 2.05 10.99
N GLY A 284 -12.72 1.37 10.69
CA GLY A 284 -13.55 1.64 9.52
C GLY A 284 -14.30 2.98 9.62
N LYS A 285 -14.65 3.54 8.46
CA LYS A 285 -15.55 4.70 8.38
C LYS A 285 -16.96 4.21 8.28
N ASP A 286 -17.83 4.75 9.13
CA ASP A 286 -19.26 4.51 9.05
C ASP A 286 -19.91 5.45 8.03
N LEU A 287 -21.06 5.03 7.49
CA LEU A 287 -21.85 5.81 6.55
C LEU A 287 -22.91 6.61 7.33
N ASN A 288 -22.90 7.92 7.19
CA ASN A 288 -23.96 8.78 7.73
C ASN A 288 -25.12 8.83 6.73
N ILE A 289 -26.00 7.83 6.79
CA ILE A 289 -27.18 7.70 5.93
C ILE A 289 -28.43 7.51 6.81
N PRO A 290 -29.63 7.96 6.35
CA PRO A 290 -30.88 7.75 7.08
C PRO A 290 -31.13 6.25 7.32
N GLY A 291 -31.62 5.91 8.52
CA GLY A 291 -31.94 4.53 8.90
C GLY A 291 -30.74 3.68 9.34
N ARG A 292 -29.51 4.26 9.37
CA ARG A 292 -28.29 3.52 9.78
C ARG A 292 -28.41 2.96 11.21
N GLU A 293 -28.96 3.73 12.13
CA GLU A 293 -29.10 3.37 13.55
C GLU A 293 -30.24 2.36 13.79
N GLU A 294 -31.25 2.34 12.92
CA GLU A 294 -32.41 1.45 13.05
C GLU A 294 -32.07 -0.03 12.83
N CYS A 295 -30.99 -0.31 12.09
CA CYS A 295 -30.58 -1.66 11.68
C CYS A 295 -29.22 -2.10 12.25
N ASP A 296 -28.84 -1.61 13.42
CA ASP A 296 -27.48 -1.75 13.96
C ASP A 296 -27.01 -3.22 14.11
N LYS A 297 -27.92 -4.12 14.51
CA LYS A 297 -27.62 -5.55 14.67
C LYS A 297 -27.23 -6.28 13.38
N ASN A 298 -27.67 -5.79 12.23
CA ASN A 298 -27.46 -6.41 10.92
C ASN A 298 -26.59 -5.56 9.99
N ASN A 299 -26.03 -4.49 10.51
CA ASN A 299 -25.23 -3.53 9.77
C ASN A 299 -23.79 -3.60 10.27
N HIS A 300 -22.89 -4.08 9.42
CA HIS A 300 -21.49 -4.31 9.75
C HIS A 300 -20.58 -3.38 8.96
N ILE A 301 -19.63 -2.78 9.61
CA ILE A 301 -18.52 -2.08 8.94
C ILE A 301 -17.60 -3.15 8.35
N GLY A 302 -17.26 -3.04 7.06
CA GLY A 302 -16.59 -4.10 6.33
C GLY A 302 -15.26 -4.56 6.95
N ILE A 303 -14.45 -3.63 7.45
CA ILE A 303 -13.17 -3.97 8.09
C ILE A 303 -13.36 -4.74 9.40
N ASP A 304 -14.36 -4.39 10.19
CA ASP A 304 -14.68 -5.06 11.46
C ASP A 304 -15.32 -6.43 11.21
N PHE A 305 -16.15 -6.52 10.16
CA PHE A 305 -16.74 -7.78 9.71
C PHE A 305 -15.66 -8.77 9.27
N LEU A 306 -14.69 -8.34 8.46
CA LEU A 306 -13.59 -9.20 8.00
C LEU A 306 -12.74 -9.69 9.18
N ALA A 307 -12.42 -8.82 10.13
CA ALA A 307 -11.70 -9.20 11.35
C ALA A 307 -12.51 -10.22 12.17
N SER A 308 -13.82 -10.03 12.31
CA SER A 308 -14.70 -10.98 13.01
C SER A 308 -14.79 -12.33 12.32
N VAL A 309 -14.70 -12.38 10.99
CA VAL A 309 -14.61 -13.63 10.22
C VAL A 309 -13.24 -14.29 10.42
N ALA A 310 -12.15 -13.52 10.35
CA ALA A 310 -10.80 -14.05 10.51
C ALA A 310 -10.56 -14.66 11.91
N PHE A 311 -11.18 -14.10 12.95
CA PHE A 311 -11.11 -14.65 14.31
C PHE A 311 -12.30 -15.57 14.67
N GLU A 312 -13.04 -16.04 13.67
CA GLU A 312 -14.17 -16.99 13.83
C GLU A 312 -15.31 -16.51 14.73
N HIS A 313 -15.43 -15.21 15.00
CA HIS A 313 -16.55 -14.66 15.76
C HIS A 313 -17.85 -14.68 14.96
N VAL A 314 -17.78 -14.55 13.62
CA VAL A 314 -18.92 -14.64 12.71
C VAL A 314 -18.78 -15.89 11.84
N LYS A 315 -19.67 -16.88 12.10
CA LYS A 315 -19.69 -18.16 11.36
C LYS A 315 -20.82 -18.28 10.35
N LYS A 316 -21.83 -17.41 10.44
CA LYS A 316 -23.00 -17.43 9.54
C LYS A 316 -23.47 -16.00 9.28
N ILE A 317 -23.92 -15.78 8.06
CA ILE A 317 -24.58 -14.54 7.62
C ILE A 317 -25.98 -14.85 7.11
N GLY A 318 -26.83 -13.84 6.95
CA GLY A 318 -28.18 -13.98 6.43
C GLY A 318 -28.21 -14.50 4.98
N LYS A 319 -29.37 -15.02 4.58
CA LYS A 319 -29.57 -15.52 3.20
C LYS A 319 -29.50 -14.42 2.13
N LYS A 320 -29.81 -13.19 2.52
CA LYS A 320 -29.71 -12.00 1.65
C LYS A 320 -28.74 -11.02 2.28
N VAL A 321 -27.73 -10.63 1.57
CA VAL A 321 -26.68 -9.69 2.01
C VAL A 321 -26.57 -8.56 1.00
N ILE A 322 -26.52 -7.33 1.50
CA ILE A 322 -26.27 -6.14 0.70
C ILE A 322 -24.89 -5.63 1.07
N VAL A 323 -24.05 -5.41 0.07
CA VAL A 323 -22.72 -4.80 0.24
C VAL A 323 -22.76 -3.41 -0.37
N LEU A 324 -22.49 -2.39 0.44
CA LEU A 324 -22.41 -1.01 0.01
C LEU A 324 -20.96 -0.68 -0.31
N GLY A 325 -20.66 -0.44 -1.58
CA GLY A 325 -19.32 -0.25 -2.11
C GLY A 325 -18.92 -1.35 -3.06
N GLY A 326 -17.70 -1.34 -3.54
CA GLY A 326 -17.21 -2.33 -4.51
C GLY A 326 -16.24 -1.71 -5.51
N GLY A 327 -15.67 -0.54 -5.15
CA GLY A 327 -14.67 0.18 -5.94
C GLY A 327 -13.26 -0.35 -5.76
#